data_08eaaaccf6cd993ada89d4b918c66109
#
_entry.id   08eaaaccf6cd993ada89d4b918c66109
#
_cell.length_a   1.000
_cell.length_b   1.000
_cell.length_c   1.000
_cell.angle_alpha   90.00
_cell.angle_beta   90.00
_cell.angle_gamma   90.00
#
_symmetry.space_group_name_H-M   'P 1'
#
loop_
_entity.id
_entity.type
_entity.pdbx_description
1 polymer ?
#
loop_
_entity_poly.entity_id
_entity_poly.type
_entity_poly.pdbx_seq_one_letter_code
_entity_poly.pdbx_strand_id
1 'polypeptide(L)'
;MKQIIALALAALTVGCAAEGRGLVPGQSTAADVEARMGPAAEKRPAPGGETVYYYPRLPWGYATYAARIAPDGRLVAIEQRLTEENTELLKVGATRAEQVRDLLGPPFEPMHQRLSGKDLWTYPMRVPGYPTPRWFLVQISPEGVLTEKYFIDDPNYSRPGSLRPH
;
A
#
# COMPACT_ATOMS: atom_id res chain seq x y z
N MET A 1 5.94 -30.31 -41.43
CA MET A 1 6.27 -29.04 -40.78
C MET A 1 5.06 -28.59 -39.97
N LYS A 2 5.08 -28.83 -38.64
CA LYS A 2 3.99 -28.46 -37.73
C LYS A 2 4.40 -27.21 -36.97
N GLN A 3 3.75 -26.09 -37.25
CA GLN A 3 3.92 -24.87 -36.51
C GLN A 3 3.18 -24.98 -35.19
N ILE A 4 3.91 -24.96 -34.08
CA ILE A 4 3.37 -24.88 -32.73
C ILE A 4 3.19 -23.37 -32.40
N ILE A 5 1.96 -22.89 -32.44
CA ILE A 5 1.56 -21.58 -31.98
C ILE A 5 1.48 -21.68 -30.47
N ALA A 6 2.50 -21.13 -29.78
CA ALA A 6 2.47 -20.95 -28.33
C ALA A 6 1.56 -19.75 -27.99
N LEU A 7 0.36 -20.05 -27.55
CA LEU A 7 -0.60 -19.06 -27.04
C LEU A 7 -0.13 -18.67 -25.63
N ALA A 8 0.52 -17.51 -25.48
CA ALA A 8 0.83 -16.96 -24.18
C ALA A 8 -0.46 -16.45 -23.53
N LEU A 9 -0.98 -17.24 -22.59
CA LEU A 9 -2.12 -16.89 -21.77
C LEU A 9 -1.67 -15.87 -20.71
N ALA A 10 -1.78 -14.58 -21.02
CA ALA A 10 -1.59 -13.52 -20.04
C ALA A 10 -2.74 -13.61 -19.02
N ALA A 11 -2.43 -14.07 -17.82
CA ALA A 11 -3.36 -14.06 -16.70
C ALA A 11 -3.65 -12.60 -16.33
N LEU A 12 -4.78 -12.07 -16.81
CA LEU A 12 -5.35 -10.81 -16.37
C LEU A 12 -5.89 -11.00 -14.95
N THR A 13 -5.08 -10.72 -13.95
CA THR A 13 -5.57 -10.53 -12.60
C THR A 13 -6.34 -9.20 -12.57
N VAL A 14 -7.62 -9.26 -12.86
CA VAL A 14 -8.56 -8.16 -12.67
C VAL A 14 -8.78 -8.02 -11.17
N GLY A 15 -7.86 -7.31 -10.49
CA GLY A 15 -8.11 -6.79 -9.16
C GLY A 15 -9.19 -5.73 -9.27
N CYS A 16 -10.40 -6.03 -8.80
CA CYS A 16 -11.50 -5.09 -8.70
C CYS A 16 -11.18 -4.03 -7.64
N ALA A 17 -10.29 -3.09 -7.92
CA ALA A 17 -10.19 -1.87 -7.15
C ALA A 17 -11.30 -0.94 -7.62
N ALA A 18 -12.23 -0.59 -6.73
CA ALA A 18 -13.23 0.46 -6.99
C ALA A 18 -12.55 1.80 -7.32
N GLU A 19 -11.36 2.00 -6.83
CA GLU A 19 -10.40 3.04 -7.18
C GLU A 19 -9.81 2.77 -8.58
N GLY A 20 -9.77 3.79 -9.43
CA GLY A 20 -9.22 3.65 -10.78
C GLY A 20 -10.17 3.06 -11.83
N ARG A 21 -11.50 3.01 -11.58
CA ARG A 21 -12.47 2.59 -12.62
C ARG A 21 -12.29 3.38 -13.90
N GLY A 22 -12.20 2.67 -15.01
CA GLY A 22 -11.99 3.25 -16.33
C GLY A 22 -10.53 3.42 -16.73
N LEU A 23 -9.58 3.16 -15.83
CA LEU A 23 -8.16 3.09 -16.16
C LEU A 23 -7.81 1.70 -16.69
N VAL A 24 -7.12 1.66 -17.83
CA VAL A 24 -6.77 0.42 -18.53
C VAL A 24 -5.26 0.28 -18.62
N PRO A 25 -4.66 -0.76 -18.00
CA PRO A 25 -3.23 -1.05 -18.14
C PRO A 25 -2.78 -1.11 -19.61
N GLY A 26 -1.62 -0.53 -19.90
CA GLY A 26 -1.05 -0.43 -21.24
C GLY A 26 -1.68 0.67 -22.15
N GLN A 27 -2.82 1.25 -21.74
CA GLN A 27 -3.52 2.29 -22.51
C GLN A 27 -3.54 3.63 -21.78
N SER A 28 -4.02 3.64 -20.51
CA SER A 28 -4.08 4.86 -19.71
C SER A 28 -2.67 5.39 -19.42
N THR A 29 -2.56 6.71 -19.37
CA THR A 29 -1.31 7.42 -19.05
C THR A 29 -1.23 7.80 -17.57
N ALA A 30 -0.06 8.24 -17.11
CA ALA A 30 0.11 8.82 -15.78
C ALA A 30 -0.84 10.02 -15.55
N ALA A 31 -1.09 10.83 -16.58
CA ALA A 31 -2.03 11.95 -16.52
C ALA A 31 -3.48 11.46 -16.31
N ASP A 32 -3.88 10.38 -16.99
CA ASP A 32 -5.21 9.78 -16.80
C ASP A 32 -5.38 9.24 -15.37
N VAL A 33 -4.30 8.64 -14.81
CA VAL A 33 -4.29 8.17 -13.43
C VAL A 33 -4.48 9.33 -12.46
N GLU A 34 -3.73 10.43 -12.60
CA GLU A 34 -3.87 11.60 -11.74
C GLU A 34 -5.21 12.32 -11.94
N ALA A 35 -5.73 12.39 -13.16
CA ALA A 35 -7.04 12.94 -13.43
C ALA A 35 -8.17 12.13 -12.75
N ARG A 36 -8.01 10.81 -12.65
CA ARG A 36 -9.00 9.89 -12.08
C ARG A 36 -8.91 9.73 -10.57
N MET A 37 -7.67 9.64 -10.04
CA MET A 37 -7.40 9.32 -8.63
C MET A 37 -7.00 10.54 -7.80
N GLY A 38 -6.77 11.67 -8.44
CA GLY A 38 -6.19 12.88 -7.86
C GLY A 38 -4.66 12.88 -7.92
N PRO A 39 -4.00 13.92 -7.38
CA PRO A 39 -2.55 13.95 -7.27
C PRO A 39 -2.06 12.83 -6.36
N ALA A 40 -0.96 12.17 -6.75
CA ALA A 40 -0.34 11.15 -5.91
C ALA A 40 0.23 11.78 -4.63
N ALA A 41 0.02 11.13 -3.49
CA ALA A 41 0.59 11.59 -2.22
C ALA A 41 2.12 11.43 -2.21
N GLU A 42 2.63 10.42 -2.91
CA GLU A 42 4.05 10.17 -3.04
C GLU A 42 4.32 9.47 -4.39
N LYS A 43 5.48 9.77 -5.00
CA LYS A 43 5.98 9.10 -6.21
C LYS A 43 7.36 8.55 -5.92
N ARG A 44 7.57 7.26 -6.17
CA ARG A 44 8.84 6.59 -5.87
C ARG A 44 9.34 5.82 -7.11
N PRO A 45 10.67 5.87 -7.37
CA PRO A 45 11.24 5.04 -8.42
C PRO A 45 11.15 3.55 -8.03
N ALA A 46 10.97 2.69 -9.02
CA ALA A 46 10.95 1.24 -8.88
C ALA A 46 11.91 0.57 -9.87
N PRO A 47 12.26 -0.71 -9.64
CA PRO A 47 13.06 -1.47 -10.57
C PRO A 47 12.50 -1.43 -12.01
N GLY A 48 13.37 -1.50 -13.01
CA GLY A 48 12.97 -1.45 -14.42
C GLY A 48 12.63 -0.05 -14.94
N GLY A 49 12.92 1.01 -14.15
CA GLY A 49 12.65 2.40 -14.55
C GLY A 49 11.18 2.81 -14.37
N GLU A 50 10.36 1.98 -13.76
CA GLU A 50 8.99 2.33 -13.39
C GLU A 50 8.97 3.41 -12.30
N THR A 51 7.85 4.12 -12.21
CA THR A 51 7.54 5.01 -11.07
C THR A 51 6.24 4.54 -10.43
N VAL A 52 6.24 4.40 -9.12
CA VAL A 52 5.05 4.03 -8.33
C VAL A 52 4.43 5.28 -7.75
N TYR A 53 3.15 5.49 -8.03
CA TYR A 53 2.32 6.59 -7.54
C TYR A 53 1.43 6.06 -6.42
N TYR A 54 1.60 6.57 -5.18
CA TYR A 54 0.85 6.11 -4.02
C TYR A 54 -0.36 6.99 -3.72
N TYR A 55 -1.48 6.34 -3.46
CA TYR A 55 -2.79 6.92 -3.16
C TYR A 55 -3.34 6.35 -1.85
N PRO A 56 -2.88 6.84 -0.69
CA PRO A 56 -3.43 6.43 0.59
C PRO A 56 -4.86 6.93 0.74
N ARG A 57 -5.74 6.05 1.22
CA ARG A 57 -7.13 6.34 1.60
C ARG A 57 -7.30 6.20 3.12
N LEU A 58 -6.27 6.61 3.84
CA LEU A 58 -6.18 6.51 5.29
C LEU A 58 -6.76 7.75 5.98
N PRO A 59 -7.27 7.60 7.22
CA PRO A 59 -7.48 6.32 7.93
C PRO A 59 -8.74 5.57 7.50
N TRP A 60 -9.76 6.27 6.97
CA TRP A 60 -11.13 5.75 6.81
C TRP A 60 -11.31 4.75 5.68
N GLY A 61 -10.48 4.83 4.65
CA GLY A 61 -10.51 3.90 3.53
C GLY A 61 -9.76 2.60 3.77
N TYR A 62 -8.94 2.53 4.83
CA TYR A 62 -8.16 1.35 5.23
C TYR A 62 -7.36 0.72 4.08
N ALA A 63 -6.91 1.52 3.13
CA ALA A 63 -6.24 1.08 1.92
C ALA A 63 -5.19 2.08 1.46
N THR A 64 -4.15 1.59 0.78
CA THR A 64 -3.23 2.39 -0.01
C THR A 64 -3.12 1.76 -1.38
N TYR A 65 -3.51 2.49 -2.41
CA TYR A 65 -3.36 2.03 -3.78
C TYR A 65 -2.05 2.53 -4.36
N ALA A 66 -1.40 1.69 -5.16
CA ALA A 66 -0.19 2.03 -5.91
C ALA A 66 -0.46 1.85 -7.39
N ALA A 67 -0.33 2.92 -8.18
CA ALA A 67 -0.32 2.85 -9.62
C ALA A 67 1.13 2.78 -10.11
N ARG A 68 1.50 1.70 -10.79
CA ARG A 68 2.80 1.56 -11.41
C ARG A 68 2.75 2.15 -12.81
N ILE A 69 3.69 3.05 -13.08
CA ILE A 69 3.81 3.77 -14.34
C ILE A 69 5.13 3.34 -15.01
N ALA A 70 5.04 2.86 -16.23
CA ALA A 70 6.20 2.47 -17.03
C ALA A 70 7.03 3.70 -17.45
N PRO A 71 8.28 3.50 -17.91
CA PRO A 71 9.14 4.60 -18.38
C PRO A 71 8.56 5.42 -19.55
N ASP A 72 7.67 4.83 -20.34
CA ASP A 72 6.94 5.50 -21.43
C ASP A 72 5.73 6.31 -20.95
N GLY A 73 5.48 6.35 -19.63
CA GLY A 73 4.37 7.07 -19.00
C GLY A 73 3.05 6.32 -18.98
N ARG A 74 2.99 5.04 -19.37
CA ARG A 74 1.75 4.25 -19.36
C ARG A 74 1.55 3.52 -18.05
N LEU A 75 0.28 3.37 -17.67
CA LEU A 75 -0.14 2.58 -16.52
C LEU A 75 0.19 1.09 -16.75
N VAL A 76 0.91 0.49 -15.82
CA VAL A 76 1.20 -0.95 -15.80
C VAL A 76 0.15 -1.71 -15.00
N ALA A 77 -0.13 -1.24 -13.78
CA ALA A 77 -1.10 -1.86 -12.88
C ALA A 77 -1.52 -0.88 -11.78
N ILE A 78 -2.68 -1.15 -11.16
CA ILE A 78 -3.09 -0.54 -9.88
C ILE A 78 -3.26 -1.67 -8.88
N GLU A 79 -2.56 -1.56 -7.74
CA GLU A 79 -2.48 -2.60 -6.71
C GLU A 79 -2.83 -2.02 -5.34
N GLN A 80 -3.57 -2.78 -4.53
CA GLN A 80 -3.78 -2.46 -3.12
C GLN A 80 -2.54 -2.91 -2.33
N ARG A 81 -1.93 -2.00 -1.56
CA ARG A 81 -0.65 -2.26 -0.86
C ARG A 81 -0.82 -2.67 0.59
N LEU A 82 -1.90 -2.25 1.27
CA LEU A 82 -2.14 -2.62 2.66
C LEU A 82 -2.86 -3.97 2.72
N THR A 83 -2.12 -5.04 2.47
CA THR A 83 -2.55 -6.42 2.57
C THR A 83 -1.74 -7.16 3.63
N GLU A 84 -2.32 -8.21 4.20
CA GLU A 84 -1.64 -9.04 5.20
C GLU A 84 -0.37 -9.66 4.62
N GLU A 85 -0.42 -10.13 3.38
CA GLU A 85 0.72 -10.70 2.65
C GLU A 85 1.88 -9.72 2.58
N ASN A 86 1.61 -8.45 2.28
CA ASN A 86 2.66 -7.43 2.22
C ASN A 86 3.26 -7.16 3.62
N THR A 87 2.46 -7.20 4.68
CA THR A 87 2.99 -7.03 6.03
C THR A 87 3.89 -8.19 6.46
N GLU A 88 3.64 -9.40 5.96
CA GLU A 88 4.46 -10.60 6.25
C GLU A 88 5.84 -10.55 5.58
N LEU A 89 5.95 -9.87 4.43
CA LEU A 89 7.24 -9.71 3.74
C LEU A 89 8.25 -8.85 4.53
N LEU A 90 7.78 -8.01 5.45
CA LEU A 90 8.63 -7.19 6.29
C LEU A 90 9.35 -8.05 7.34
N LYS A 91 10.68 -7.96 7.41
CA LYS A 91 11.53 -8.73 8.32
C LYS A 91 12.16 -7.82 9.37
N VAL A 92 11.83 -8.04 10.63
CA VAL A 92 12.44 -7.34 11.78
C VAL A 92 13.96 -7.56 11.77
N GLY A 93 14.71 -6.49 11.97
CA GLY A 93 16.17 -6.48 11.95
C GLY A 93 16.82 -6.45 10.56
N ALA A 94 16.02 -6.59 9.48
CA ALA A 94 16.53 -6.63 8.10
C ALA A 94 15.88 -5.60 7.17
N THR A 95 14.57 -5.43 7.24
CA THR A 95 13.85 -4.48 6.37
C THR A 95 14.18 -3.05 6.76
N ARG A 96 14.49 -2.21 5.77
CA ARG A 96 14.76 -0.78 5.97
C ARG A 96 13.49 0.04 5.79
N ALA A 97 13.48 1.24 6.36
CA ALA A 97 12.38 2.21 6.29
C ALA A 97 11.89 2.44 4.85
N GLU A 98 12.82 2.61 3.90
CA GLU A 98 12.50 2.80 2.49
C GLU A 98 11.73 1.61 1.91
N GLN A 99 12.13 0.39 2.24
CA GLN A 99 11.48 -0.84 1.78
C GLN A 99 10.06 -0.98 2.38
N VAL A 100 9.85 -0.51 3.63
CA VAL A 100 8.49 -0.45 4.21
C VAL A 100 7.62 0.49 3.38
N ARG A 101 8.14 1.69 3.03
CA ARG A 101 7.41 2.66 2.19
C ARG A 101 7.19 2.17 0.77
N ASP A 102 8.17 1.47 0.17
CA ASP A 102 8.02 0.88 -1.17
C ASP A 102 6.93 -0.20 -1.18
N LEU A 103 6.80 -0.94 -0.08
CA LEU A 103 5.85 -2.04 0.02
C LEU A 103 4.45 -1.58 0.39
N LEU A 104 4.31 -0.72 1.41
CA LEU A 104 3.02 -0.31 1.98
C LEU A 104 2.57 1.09 1.57
N GLY A 105 3.48 1.91 1.03
CA GLY A 105 3.27 3.33 0.78
C GLY A 105 3.51 4.21 2.01
N PRO A 106 3.15 5.51 1.93
CA PRO A 106 3.32 6.43 3.04
C PRO A 106 2.43 6.04 4.23
N PRO A 107 2.95 6.10 5.48
CA PRO A 107 2.18 5.81 6.68
C PRO A 107 1.16 6.91 7.00
N PHE A 108 0.16 6.55 7.78
CA PHE A 108 -0.76 7.49 8.41
C PHE A 108 -0.13 8.02 9.71
N GLU A 109 -0.01 9.34 9.84
CA GLU A 109 0.50 10.04 11.03
C GLU A 109 1.78 9.42 11.62
N PRO A 110 2.94 9.52 10.92
CA PRO A 110 4.20 9.05 11.47
C PRO A 110 4.57 9.83 12.73
N MET A 111 4.94 9.12 13.80
CA MET A 111 5.29 9.69 15.10
C MET A 111 6.76 9.43 15.42
N HIS A 112 7.50 10.50 15.78
CA HIS A 112 8.84 10.37 16.32
C HIS A 112 8.82 10.24 17.84
N GLN A 113 9.36 9.16 18.37
CA GLN A 113 9.47 8.90 19.81
C GLN A 113 10.77 9.49 20.37
N ARG A 114 10.70 10.68 20.98
CA ARG A 114 11.87 11.45 21.44
C ARG A 114 12.80 10.67 22.39
N LEU A 115 12.26 9.83 23.26
CA LEU A 115 13.04 9.10 24.27
C LEU A 115 13.85 7.94 23.67
N SER A 116 13.30 7.27 22.68
CA SER A 116 13.94 6.10 22.02
C SER A 116 14.64 6.46 20.72
N GLY A 117 14.37 7.66 20.18
CA GLY A 117 14.81 8.07 18.85
C GLY A 117 14.18 7.26 17.70
N LYS A 118 13.19 6.41 18.00
CA LYS A 118 12.50 5.58 16.99
C LYS A 118 11.34 6.32 16.35
N ASP A 119 11.03 5.95 15.13
CA ASP A 119 9.79 6.35 14.47
C ASP A 119 8.76 5.24 14.59
N LEU A 120 7.53 5.62 14.94
CA LEU A 120 6.37 4.75 14.90
C LEU A 120 5.51 5.11 13.69
N TRP A 121 5.34 4.18 12.77
CA TRP A 121 4.51 4.33 11.58
C TRP A 121 3.26 3.49 11.71
N THR A 122 2.12 4.08 11.41
CA THR A 122 0.80 3.47 11.54
C THR A 122 0.17 3.27 10.17
N TYR A 123 -0.40 2.08 9.96
CA TYR A 123 -1.12 1.71 8.75
C TYR A 123 -2.49 1.14 9.11
N PRO A 124 -3.55 1.96 9.19
CA PRO A 124 -4.92 1.47 9.35
C PRO A 124 -5.32 0.59 8.17
N MET A 125 -5.73 -0.65 8.43
CA MET A 125 -6.06 -1.60 7.36
C MET A 125 -7.14 -2.60 7.77
N ARG A 126 -7.75 -3.25 6.77
CA ARG A 126 -8.62 -4.40 6.98
C ARG A 126 -7.82 -5.68 6.82
N VAL A 127 -7.93 -6.57 7.79
CA VAL A 127 -7.27 -7.87 7.80
C VAL A 127 -8.33 -8.95 7.63
N PRO A 128 -8.19 -9.89 6.68
CA PRO A 128 -9.12 -11.00 6.50
C PRO A 128 -9.29 -11.80 7.80
N GLY A 129 -10.52 -12.21 8.09
CA GLY A 129 -10.83 -12.96 9.32
C GLY A 129 -11.04 -12.10 10.58
N TYR A 130 -10.76 -10.81 10.54
CA TYR A 130 -11.05 -9.89 11.64
C TYR A 130 -12.31 -9.07 11.37
N PRO A 131 -13.27 -9.00 12.32
CA PRO A 131 -14.54 -8.29 12.12
C PRO A 131 -14.36 -6.76 12.11
N THR A 132 -13.28 -6.26 12.68
CA THR A 132 -12.97 -4.83 12.82
C THR A 132 -11.68 -4.49 12.10
N PRO A 133 -11.53 -3.25 11.61
CA PRO A 133 -10.24 -2.78 11.11
C PRO A 133 -9.18 -2.85 12.20
N ARG A 134 -7.93 -2.98 11.77
CA ARG A 134 -6.77 -3.01 12.67
C ARG A 134 -5.74 -1.98 12.24
N TRP A 135 -4.94 -1.56 13.18
CA TRP A 135 -3.75 -0.78 12.90
C TRP A 135 -2.54 -1.69 12.88
N PHE A 136 -1.88 -1.73 11.75
CA PHE A 136 -0.55 -2.32 11.63
C PHE A 136 0.48 -1.25 11.98
N LEU A 137 1.29 -1.50 13.00
CA LEU A 137 2.32 -0.59 13.49
C LEU A 137 3.69 -1.16 13.20
N VAL A 138 4.60 -0.29 12.78
CA VAL A 138 6.01 -0.62 12.60
C VAL A 138 6.87 0.41 13.33
N GLN A 139 7.89 -0.06 14.04
CA GLN A 139 8.90 0.79 14.66
C GLN A 139 10.16 0.76 13.81
N ILE A 140 10.68 1.95 13.50
CA ILE A 140 11.91 2.15 12.74
C ILE A 140 12.95 2.74 13.68
N SER A 141 14.14 2.15 13.73
CA SER A 141 15.26 2.67 14.53
C SER A 141 15.84 3.96 13.92
N PRO A 142 16.69 4.71 14.67
CA PRO A 142 17.41 5.85 14.12
C PRO A 142 18.26 5.54 12.89
N GLU A 143 18.75 4.29 12.77
CA GLU A 143 19.52 3.80 11.62
C GLU A 143 18.64 3.42 10.43
N GLY A 144 17.31 3.60 10.54
CA GLY A 144 16.35 3.32 9.48
C GLY A 144 16.03 1.83 9.32
N VAL A 145 16.14 1.01 10.37
CA VAL A 145 15.84 -0.43 10.35
C VAL A 145 14.54 -0.72 11.10
N LEU A 146 13.69 -1.59 10.54
CA LEU A 146 12.49 -2.10 11.19
C LEU A 146 12.87 -2.92 12.44
N THR A 147 12.48 -2.45 13.63
CA THR A 147 12.78 -3.10 14.90
C THR A 147 11.61 -3.88 15.48
N GLU A 148 10.39 -3.46 15.19
CA GLU A 148 9.16 -4.14 15.63
C GLU A 148 8.05 -3.97 14.60
N LYS A 149 7.16 -4.95 14.53
CA LYS A 149 5.89 -4.88 13.80
C LYS A 149 4.81 -5.66 14.55
N TYR A 150 3.61 -5.08 14.64
CA TYR A 150 2.48 -5.73 15.31
C TYR A 150 1.15 -5.11 14.92
N PHE A 151 0.06 -5.81 15.21
CA PHE A 151 -1.30 -5.33 15.02
C PHE A 151 -1.95 -4.97 16.34
N ILE A 152 -2.71 -3.87 16.34
CA ILE A 152 -3.65 -3.54 17.42
C ILE A 152 -5.04 -3.37 16.81
N ASP A 153 -6.09 -3.44 17.63
CA ASP A 153 -7.43 -3.06 17.20
C ASP A 153 -7.46 -1.55 16.93
N ASP A 154 -8.24 -1.13 15.91
CA ASP A 154 -8.37 0.30 15.59
C ASP A 154 -9.00 1.04 16.77
N PRO A 155 -8.27 1.95 17.45
CA PRO A 155 -8.75 2.68 18.61
C PRO A 155 -9.91 3.62 18.27
N ASN A 156 -10.07 3.99 16.99
CA ASN A 156 -11.12 4.88 16.53
C ASN A 156 -12.36 4.14 16.01
N TYR A 157 -12.29 2.79 15.93
CA TYR A 157 -13.40 1.99 15.44
C TYR A 157 -14.40 1.72 16.57
N SER A 158 -15.49 2.48 16.59
CA SER A 158 -16.62 2.19 17.47
C SER A 158 -17.48 1.10 16.85
N ARG A 159 -17.64 -0.06 17.51
CA ARG A 159 -18.63 -1.06 17.09
C ARG A 159 -20.01 -0.41 17.07
N PRO A 160 -20.83 -0.62 16.00
CA PRO A 160 -22.24 -0.24 16.06
C PRO A 160 -22.88 -0.92 17.28
N GLY A 161 -23.40 -0.13 18.23
CA GLY A 161 -24.01 -0.63 19.47
C GLY A 161 -23.15 -0.55 20.73
N SER A 162 -21.88 -0.15 20.69
CA SER A 162 -21.13 0.18 21.89
C SER A 162 -21.48 1.61 22.32
N LEU A 163 -22.40 1.73 23.28
CA LEU A 163 -22.60 2.99 24.01
C LEU A 163 -21.30 3.31 24.75
N ARG A 164 -20.66 4.45 24.44
CA ARG A 164 -19.61 4.99 25.32
C ARG A 164 -20.27 5.30 26.67
N PRO A 165 -19.77 4.76 27.78
CA PRO A 165 -20.18 5.29 29.07
C PRO A 165 -19.68 6.74 29.15
N HIS A 166 -20.60 7.63 29.56
CA HIS A 166 -20.34 9.05 29.81
C HIS A 166 -19.44 9.22 31.03
#